data_369e25912ec8422e7d36aa555fc42711
#
_entry.id   369e25912ec8422e7d36aa555fc42711
#
_cell.length_a   1.000
_cell.length_b   1.000
_cell.length_c   1.000
_cell.angle_alpha   90.00
_cell.angle_beta   90.00
_cell.angle_gamma   90.00
#
_symmetry.space_group_name_H-M   'P 1'
#
loop_
_entity.id
_entity.type
_entity.pdbx_description
1 polymer ?
#
loop_
_entity_poly.entity_id
_entity_poly.type
_entity_poly.pdbx_seq_one_letter_code
_entity_poly.pdbx_strand_id
1 'polypeptide(L)'
;PGIVAKVSGWIHEQGSNVLHADQHLDRQENVFFQRVEWECATGTNPVSEGASFQKMVELELDMKVKIGFQNDSPKVGVMVSKADHCFHDLALRFRSGEWSGEIAGVISNHDSLRGTSMSYDLPFNFFPVTEGSKADAEAKQLAWIKNEKIDLLILARYMQILSADFLDKVCCPVINIHHSFLPSFAGASPYHQAYARGVKL
;
A
#
# COMPACT_ATOMS: atom_id res chain seq x y z
N PRO A 1 -27.30 7.53 -9.59
CA PRO A 1 -27.78 8.38 -8.50
C PRO A 1 -28.17 7.54 -7.28
N GLY A 2 -27.94 8.07 -6.05
CA GLY A 2 -28.37 7.40 -4.82
C GLY A 2 -27.47 6.30 -4.26
N ILE A 3 -26.27 6.08 -4.80
CA ILE A 3 -25.32 5.06 -4.31
C ILE A 3 -25.05 5.26 -2.81
N VAL A 4 -24.69 6.48 -2.40
CA VAL A 4 -24.40 6.79 -0.99
C VAL A 4 -25.61 6.49 -0.08
N ALA A 5 -26.82 6.87 -0.52
CA ALA A 5 -28.04 6.60 0.25
C ALA A 5 -28.32 5.10 0.38
N LYS A 6 -28.13 4.33 -0.68
CA LYS A 6 -28.27 2.86 -0.65
C LYS A 6 -27.25 2.20 0.28
N VAL A 7 -25.97 2.58 0.17
CA VAL A 7 -24.89 2.04 1.02
C VAL A 7 -25.17 2.35 2.49
N SER A 8 -25.44 3.61 2.84
CA SER A 8 -25.70 3.99 4.22
C SER A 8 -27.01 3.42 4.75
N GLY A 9 -28.05 3.34 3.89
CA GLY A 9 -29.33 2.72 4.24
C GLY A 9 -29.18 1.24 4.57
N TRP A 10 -28.45 0.49 3.73
CA TRP A 10 -28.20 -0.93 3.97
C TRP A 10 -27.46 -1.16 5.30
N ILE A 11 -26.39 -0.38 5.59
CA ILE A 11 -25.64 -0.48 6.84
C ILE A 11 -26.57 -0.22 8.03
N HIS A 12 -27.41 0.81 7.93
CA HIS A 12 -28.40 1.13 8.98
C HIS A 12 -29.41 0.00 9.19
N GLU A 13 -29.92 -0.62 8.13
CA GLU A 13 -30.86 -1.74 8.20
C GLU A 13 -30.28 -2.98 8.87
N GLN A 14 -28.94 -3.16 8.84
CA GLN A 14 -28.26 -4.22 9.61
C GLN A 14 -28.13 -3.85 11.10
N GLY A 15 -28.53 -2.66 11.52
CA GLY A 15 -28.31 -2.14 12.88
C GLY A 15 -26.88 -1.69 13.12
N SER A 16 -26.07 -1.61 12.07
CA SER A 16 -24.66 -1.20 12.10
C SER A 16 -24.51 0.31 11.95
N ASN A 17 -23.38 0.88 12.38
CA ASN A 17 -23.16 2.32 12.42
C ASN A 17 -21.99 2.75 11.52
N VAL A 18 -22.22 3.72 10.64
CA VAL A 18 -21.15 4.30 9.81
C VAL A 18 -20.25 5.17 10.69
N LEU A 19 -18.95 4.88 10.71
CA LEU A 19 -17.93 5.62 11.43
C LEU A 19 -17.27 6.67 10.55
N HIS A 20 -16.99 6.31 9.30
CA HIS A 20 -16.33 7.20 8.34
C HIS A 20 -16.79 6.91 6.92
N ALA A 21 -16.91 7.96 6.10
CA ALA A 21 -17.25 7.82 4.70
C ALA A 21 -16.56 8.90 3.86
N ASP A 22 -15.82 8.45 2.85
CA ASP A 22 -15.23 9.29 1.82
C ASP A 22 -15.79 8.91 0.45
N GLN A 23 -15.88 9.90 -0.43
CA GLN A 23 -16.33 9.67 -1.79
C GLN A 23 -15.58 10.56 -2.77
N HIS A 24 -15.36 10.04 -3.96
CA HIS A 24 -14.73 10.77 -5.05
C HIS A 24 -15.38 10.41 -6.38
N LEU A 25 -15.63 11.42 -7.20
CA LEU A 25 -16.08 11.25 -8.58
C LEU A 25 -14.93 11.66 -9.51
N ASP A 26 -14.33 10.70 -10.18
CA ASP A 26 -13.46 10.97 -11.30
C ASP A 26 -14.33 11.36 -12.50
N ARG A 27 -14.29 12.66 -12.85
CA ARG A 27 -15.12 13.21 -13.94
C ARG A 27 -14.57 12.88 -15.32
N GLN A 28 -13.26 12.56 -15.44
CA GLN A 28 -12.63 12.24 -16.72
C GLN A 28 -13.00 10.82 -17.14
N GLU A 29 -12.85 9.87 -16.20
CA GLU A 29 -13.18 8.47 -16.43
C GLU A 29 -14.64 8.12 -16.11
N ASN A 30 -15.41 9.09 -15.57
CA ASN A 30 -16.79 8.91 -15.10
C ASN A 30 -16.94 7.74 -14.11
N VAL A 31 -15.96 7.61 -13.20
CA VAL A 31 -15.92 6.55 -12.19
C VAL A 31 -16.16 7.13 -10.81
N PHE A 32 -17.09 6.54 -10.07
CA PHE A 32 -17.38 6.88 -8.68
C PHE A 32 -16.65 5.92 -7.74
N PHE A 33 -15.95 6.49 -6.77
CA PHE A 33 -15.27 5.78 -5.69
C PHE A 33 -15.92 6.13 -4.36
N GLN A 34 -16.13 5.13 -3.51
CA GLN A 34 -16.57 5.34 -2.15
C GLN A 34 -15.75 4.43 -1.21
N ARG A 35 -15.26 5.00 -0.11
CA ARG A 35 -14.76 4.28 1.04
C ARG A 35 -15.75 4.49 2.17
N VAL A 36 -16.21 3.42 2.80
CA VAL A 36 -17.06 3.49 3.98
C VAL A 36 -16.48 2.56 5.06
N GLU A 37 -16.43 3.06 6.27
CA GLU A 37 -16.04 2.32 7.47
C GLU A 37 -17.23 2.30 8.41
N TRP A 38 -17.56 1.13 8.91
CA TRP A 38 -18.70 0.97 9.82
C TRP A 38 -18.40 -0.02 10.94
N GLU A 39 -19.08 0.15 12.03
CA GLU A 39 -19.10 -0.76 13.17
C GLU A 39 -20.31 -1.66 13.07
N CYS A 40 -20.07 -2.97 13.07
CA CYS A 40 -21.15 -3.95 13.03
C CYS A 40 -21.98 -3.93 14.33
N ALA A 41 -23.27 -4.21 14.23
CA ALA A 41 -24.13 -4.35 15.39
C ALA A 41 -23.59 -5.41 16.36
N THR A 42 -23.81 -5.20 17.67
CA THR A 42 -23.38 -6.12 18.72
C THR A 42 -23.93 -7.52 18.47
N GLY A 43 -23.06 -8.53 18.45
CA GLY A 43 -23.42 -9.92 18.20
C GLY A 43 -23.46 -10.33 16.74
N THR A 44 -23.24 -9.41 15.81
CA THR A 44 -23.12 -9.70 14.37
C THR A 44 -21.72 -10.24 14.06
N ASN A 45 -21.63 -11.20 13.16
CA ASN A 45 -20.35 -11.66 12.63
C ASN A 45 -19.90 -10.72 11.49
N PRO A 46 -18.80 -9.95 11.63
CA PRO A 46 -18.37 -8.99 10.64
C PRO A 46 -18.08 -9.62 9.26
N VAL A 47 -17.58 -10.85 9.23
CA VAL A 47 -17.26 -11.55 7.97
C VAL A 47 -18.54 -11.86 7.19
N SER A 48 -19.60 -12.31 7.87
CA SER A 48 -20.87 -12.59 7.21
C SER A 48 -21.59 -11.31 6.77
N GLU A 49 -21.51 -10.25 7.57
CA GLU A 49 -22.07 -8.95 7.19
C GLU A 49 -21.31 -8.35 5.99
N GLY A 50 -19.97 -8.41 5.99
CA GLY A 50 -19.15 -7.99 4.86
C GLY A 50 -19.47 -8.75 3.57
N ALA A 51 -19.67 -10.09 3.64
CA ALA A 51 -20.06 -10.90 2.49
C ALA A 51 -21.45 -10.51 1.95
N SER A 52 -22.39 -10.21 2.85
CA SER A 52 -23.75 -9.74 2.48
C SER A 52 -23.70 -8.36 1.85
N PHE A 53 -22.88 -7.45 2.39
CA PHE A 53 -22.64 -6.13 1.82
C PHE A 53 -22.04 -6.21 0.42
N GLN A 54 -21.01 -7.06 0.23
CA GLN A 54 -20.39 -7.29 -1.06
C GLN A 54 -21.43 -7.72 -2.10
N LYS A 55 -22.24 -8.70 -1.75
CA LYS A 55 -23.30 -9.21 -2.64
C LYS A 55 -24.30 -8.12 -3.02
N MET A 56 -24.73 -7.28 -2.07
CA MET A 56 -25.65 -6.17 -2.34
C MET A 56 -25.00 -5.16 -3.30
N VAL A 57 -23.76 -4.74 -3.05
CA VAL A 57 -23.06 -3.76 -3.89
C VAL A 57 -22.85 -4.27 -5.32
N GLU A 58 -22.44 -5.53 -5.47
CA GLU A 58 -22.22 -6.15 -6.79
C GLU A 58 -23.52 -6.33 -7.57
N LEU A 59 -24.60 -6.79 -6.93
CA LEU A 59 -25.86 -7.10 -7.61
C LEU A 59 -26.75 -5.88 -7.85
N GLU A 60 -26.83 -4.96 -6.91
CA GLU A 60 -27.76 -3.84 -6.98
C GLU A 60 -27.13 -2.54 -7.50
N LEU A 61 -25.83 -2.38 -7.32
CA LEU A 61 -25.11 -1.15 -7.70
C LEU A 61 -24.18 -1.35 -8.90
N ASP A 62 -23.96 -2.60 -9.32
CA ASP A 62 -22.99 -2.97 -10.39
C ASP A 62 -21.61 -2.34 -10.14
N MET A 63 -21.15 -2.42 -8.89
CA MET A 63 -19.87 -1.85 -8.46
C MET A 63 -18.93 -2.94 -7.97
N LYS A 64 -17.64 -2.76 -8.20
CA LYS A 64 -16.60 -3.58 -7.58
C LYS A 64 -16.39 -3.13 -6.14
N VAL A 65 -16.28 -4.08 -5.22
CA VAL A 65 -16.06 -3.80 -3.80
C VAL A 65 -14.90 -4.64 -3.25
N LYS A 66 -14.16 -4.06 -2.32
CA LYS A 66 -13.15 -4.74 -1.52
C LYS A 66 -13.49 -4.52 -0.06
N ILE A 67 -13.62 -5.61 0.69
CA ILE A 67 -13.86 -5.58 2.14
C ILE A 67 -12.53 -5.85 2.86
N GLY A 68 -12.28 -5.10 3.92
CA GLY A 68 -11.20 -5.33 4.88
C GLY A 68 -11.74 -5.22 6.29
N PHE A 69 -11.10 -5.88 7.23
CA PHE A 69 -11.51 -5.87 8.64
C PHE A 69 -10.44 -5.20 9.49
N GLN A 70 -10.86 -4.51 10.55
CA GLN A 70 -9.95 -3.79 11.45
C GLN A 70 -8.91 -4.72 12.12
N ASN A 71 -9.29 -5.99 12.34
CA ASN A 71 -8.40 -6.99 12.91
C ASN A 71 -7.45 -7.64 11.90
N ASP A 72 -7.54 -7.28 10.63
CA ASP A 72 -6.57 -7.72 9.64
C ASP A 72 -5.21 -7.09 9.99
N SER A 73 -4.21 -7.93 10.17
CA SER A 73 -2.83 -7.51 10.46
C SER A 73 -1.95 -7.79 9.24
N PRO A 74 -1.96 -6.90 8.23
CA PRO A 74 -1.21 -7.14 7.02
C PRO A 74 0.29 -7.18 7.29
N LYS A 75 0.98 -8.09 6.60
CA LYS A 75 2.44 -8.17 6.60
C LYS A 75 3.02 -7.21 5.57
N VAL A 76 3.84 -6.29 6.05
CA VAL A 76 4.45 -5.25 5.22
C VAL A 76 5.92 -5.54 5.00
N GLY A 77 6.34 -5.57 3.74
CA GLY A 77 7.74 -5.54 3.36
C GLY A 77 8.18 -4.10 3.08
N VAL A 78 9.32 -3.67 3.60
CA VAL A 78 9.86 -2.32 3.37
C VAL A 78 11.14 -2.41 2.56
N MET A 79 11.17 -1.78 1.38
CA MET A 79 12.38 -1.69 0.55
C MET A 79 13.06 -0.34 0.75
N VAL A 80 14.35 -0.38 1.06
CA VAL A 80 15.18 0.81 1.35
C VAL A 80 16.48 0.78 0.55
N SER A 81 17.15 1.93 0.44
CA SER A 81 18.55 2.02 -0.05
C SER A 81 19.45 2.60 1.04
N LYS A 82 19.95 3.83 0.87
CA LYS A 82 20.90 4.47 1.81
C LYS A 82 20.22 5.43 2.78
N ALA A 83 19.13 6.09 2.35
CA ALA A 83 18.42 7.08 3.17
C ALA A 83 17.43 6.39 4.11
N ASP A 84 17.43 6.80 5.37
CA ASP A 84 16.73 6.14 6.48
C ASP A 84 15.48 6.86 6.98
N HIS A 85 15.32 8.15 6.70
CA HIS A 85 14.25 8.98 7.27
C HIS A 85 12.82 8.44 7.03
N CYS A 86 12.53 7.95 5.80
CA CYS A 86 11.22 7.33 5.52
C CYS A 86 11.06 6.00 6.25
N PHE A 87 12.14 5.23 6.40
CA PHE A 87 12.11 3.98 7.14
C PHE A 87 11.86 4.20 8.63
N HIS A 88 12.50 5.18 9.24
CA HIS A 88 12.26 5.58 10.63
C HIS A 88 10.80 5.95 10.89
N ASP A 89 10.21 6.78 10.01
CA ASP A 89 8.80 7.21 10.14
C ASP A 89 7.86 5.99 10.08
N LEU A 90 8.05 5.10 9.08
CA LEU A 90 7.26 3.87 8.96
C LEU A 90 7.41 2.98 10.20
N ALA A 91 8.64 2.69 10.63
CA ALA A 91 8.90 1.81 11.77
C ALA A 91 8.28 2.34 13.06
N LEU A 92 8.30 3.68 13.28
CA LEU A 92 7.67 4.30 14.43
C LEU A 92 6.15 4.19 14.40
N ARG A 93 5.49 4.43 13.26
CA ARG A 93 4.03 4.34 13.12
C ARG A 93 3.50 2.93 13.31
N PHE A 94 4.18 1.92 12.76
CA PHE A 94 3.83 0.52 13.02
C PHE A 94 4.04 0.15 14.48
N ARG A 95 5.18 0.52 15.07
CA ARG A 95 5.48 0.22 16.47
C ARG A 95 4.54 0.90 17.47
N SER A 96 4.06 2.11 17.17
CA SER A 96 3.10 2.83 18.00
C SER A 96 1.66 2.33 17.84
N GLY A 97 1.39 1.46 16.87
CA GLY A 97 0.04 1.00 16.56
C GLY A 97 -0.82 2.04 15.84
N GLU A 98 -0.21 3.14 15.33
CA GLU A 98 -0.92 4.12 14.51
C GLU A 98 -1.43 3.48 13.20
N TRP A 99 -0.64 2.55 12.64
CA TRP A 99 -1.04 1.75 11.50
C TRP A 99 -1.17 0.29 11.90
N SER A 100 -2.26 -0.34 11.48
CA SER A 100 -2.48 -1.77 11.68
C SER A 100 -1.54 -2.58 10.78
N GLY A 101 -1.11 -3.74 11.28
CA GLY A 101 -0.18 -4.63 10.60
C GLY A 101 1.19 -4.69 11.24
N GLU A 102 2.09 -5.44 10.62
CA GLU A 102 3.46 -5.63 11.08
C GLU A 102 4.46 -5.47 9.92
N ILE A 103 5.61 -4.89 10.19
CA ILE A 103 6.73 -4.93 9.25
C ILE A 103 7.40 -6.30 9.39
N ALA A 104 7.19 -7.18 8.40
CA ALA A 104 7.77 -8.52 8.40
C ALA A 104 9.29 -8.50 8.14
N GLY A 105 9.79 -7.45 7.50
CA GLY A 105 11.22 -7.25 7.31
C GLY A 105 11.55 -6.16 6.30
N VAL A 106 12.84 -5.90 6.24
CA VAL A 106 13.44 -4.86 5.39
C VAL A 106 14.27 -5.51 4.29
N ILE A 107 14.09 -5.06 3.07
CA ILE A 107 14.90 -5.41 1.90
C ILE A 107 15.76 -4.20 1.53
N SER A 108 17.03 -4.40 1.26
CA SER A 108 17.92 -3.33 0.79
C SER A 108 18.93 -3.80 -0.25
N ASN A 109 19.26 -2.90 -1.17
CA ASN A 109 20.38 -3.06 -2.09
C ASN A 109 21.73 -2.52 -1.52
N HIS A 110 21.70 -1.98 -0.30
CA HIS A 110 22.88 -1.53 0.48
C HIS A 110 22.81 -2.07 1.89
N ASP A 111 23.96 -2.33 2.50
CA ASP A 111 24.04 -2.84 3.88
C ASP A 111 23.94 -1.74 4.96
N SER A 112 23.95 -0.48 4.57
CA SER A 112 24.07 0.68 5.47
C SER A 112 22.96 0.79 6.53
N LEU A 113 21.76 0.29 6.26
CA LEU A 113 20.63 0.37 7.19
C LEU A 113 20.39 -0.90 8.01
N ARG A 114 21.30 -1.88 7.98
CA ARG A 114 21.21 -3.10 8.80
C ARG A 114 21.10 -2.79 10.30
N GLY A 115 22.00 -1.94 10.82
CA GLY A 115 21.97 -1.53 12.22
C GLY A 115 20.68 -0.80 12.60
N THR A 116 20.19 0.07 11.73
CA THR A 116 18.92 0.76 11.92
C THR A 116 17.75 -0.23 11.96
N SER A 117 17.70 -1.20 11.04
CA SER A 117 16.67 -2.24 11.03
C SER A 117 16.67 -3.05 12.33
N MET A 118 17.87 -3.47 12.76
CA MET A 118 18.04 -4.22 14.01
C MET A 118 17.61 -3.43 15.25
N SER A 119 17.76 -2.10 15.28
CA SER A 119 17.30 -1.28 16.41
C SER A 119 15.77 -1.21 16.55
N TYR A 120 15.06 -1.64 15.53
CA TYR A 120 13.60 -1.84 15.53
C TYR A 120 13.19 -3.31 15.65
N ASP A 121 14.15 -4.24 15.90
CA ASP A 121 13.93 -5.68 15.94
C ASP A 121 13.38 -6.25 14.63
N LEU A 122 13.71 -5.61 13.49
CA LEU A 122 13.23 -6.01 12.17
C LEU A 122 14.28 -6.82 11.39
N PRO A 123 13.90 -7.96 10.78
CA PRO A 123 14.76 -8.73 9.90
C PRO A 123 15.27 -7.88 8.72
N PHE A 124 16.55 -8.00 8.40
CA PHE A 124 17.19 -7.24 7.33
C PHE A 124 17.74 -8.16 6.25
N ASN A 125 17.27 -7.99 5.03
CA ASN A 125 17.60 -8.80 3.86
C ASN A 125 18.38 -7.96 2.85
N PHE A 126 19.65 -8.30 2.67
CA PHE A 126 20.56 -7.61 1.78
C PHE A 126 20.63 -8.30 0.43
N PHE A 127 20.16 -7.65 -0.62
CA PHE A 127 20.24 -8.09 -2.00
C PHE A 127 20.97 -7.03 -2.83
N PRO A 128 22.31 -7.10 -2.94
CA PRO A 128 23.08 -6.10 -3.65
C PRO A 128 22.69 -6.07 -5.14
N VAL A 129 22.60 -4.86 -5.68
CA VAL A 129 22.37 -4.63 -7.11
C VAL A 129 23.61 -4.00 -7.70
N THR A 130 24.26 -4.76 -8.59
CA THR A 130 25.43 -4.33 -9.37
C THR A 130 25.09 -4.43 -10.86
N GLU A 131 26.01 -3.97 -11.71
CA GLU A 131 25.85 -4.12 -13.16
C GLU A 131 25.74 -5.62 -13.50
N GLY A 132 24.67 -5.99 -14.21
CA GLY A 132 24.37 -7.37 -14.61
C GLY A 132 23.70 -8.26 -13.53
N SER A 133 23.63 -7.86 -12.26
CA SER A 133 23.04 -8.68 -11.19
C SER A 133 21.60 -8.33 -10.84
N LYS A 134 20.99 -7.35 -11.51
CA LYS A 134 19.67 -6.84 -11.16
C LYS A 134 18.59 -7.92 -11.20
N ALA A 135 18.54 -8.70 -12.27
CA ALA A 135 17.55 -9.76 -12.43
C ALA A 135 17.63 -10.82 -11.32
N ASP A 136 18.85 -11.23 -10.96
CA ASP A 136 19.06 -12.17 -9.86
C ASP A 136 18.67 -11.60 -8.49
N ALA A 137 18.96 -10.32 -8.25
CA ALA A 137 18.55 -9.63 -7.05
C ALA A 137 17.01 -9.53 -6.95
N GLU A 138 16.35 -9.13 -8.03
CA GLU A 138 14.88 -9.07 -8.11
C GLU A 138 14.23 -10.45 -7.92
N ALA A 139 14.81 -11.51 -8.50
CA ALA A 139 14.31 -12.87 -8.29
C ALA A 139 14.38 -13.30 -6.81
N LYS A 140 15.47 -12.97 -6.11
CA LYS A 140 15.62 -13.24 -4.65
C LYS A 140 14.64 -12.41 -3.83
N GLN A 141 14.42 -11.15 -4.18
CA GLN A 141 13.44 -10.28 -3.55
C GLN A 141 12.02 -10.83 -3.70
N LEU A 142 11.62 -11.24 -4.91
CA LEU A 142 10.33 -11.87 -5.18
C LEU A 142 10.14 -13.17 -4.38
N ALA A 143 11.18 -13.99 -4.30
CA ALA A 143 11.14 -15.22 -3.52
C ALA A 143 10.93 -14.92 -2.02
N TRP A 144 11.61 -13.92 -1.47
CA TRP A 144 11.44 -13.49 -0.09
C TRP A 144 10.02 -12.96 0.16
N ILE A 145 9.51 -12.05 -0.71
CA ILE A 145 8.15 -11.49 -0.64
C ILE A 145 7.10 -12.60 -0.58
N LYS A 146 7.25 -13.60 -1.45
CA LYS A 146 6.33 -14.74 -1.50
C LYS A 146 6.43 -15.63 -0.26
N ASN A 147 7.64 -15.94 0.21
CA ASN A 147 7.87 -16.81 1.36
C ASN A 147 7.35 -16.21 2.66
N GLU A 148 7.57 -14.91 2.86
CA GLU A 148 7.07 -14.18 4.03
C GLU A 148 5.58 -13.85 3.93
N LYS A 149 4.95 -14.11 2.79
CA LYS A 149 3.53 -13.81 2.51
C LYS A 149 3.23 -12.32 2.72
N ILE A 150 4.01 -11.48 2.07
CA ILE A 150 3.86 -10.03 2.17
C ILE A 150 2.54 -9.59 1.50
N ASP A 151 1.73 -8.84 2.24
CA ASP A 151 0.46 -8.28 1.79
C ASP A 151 0.60 -6.90 1.16
N LEU A 152 1.66 -6.16 1.52
CA LEU A 152 1.96 -4.83 1.00
C LEU A 152 3.47 -4.59 0.94
N LEU A 153 3.96 -4.09 -0.18
CA LEU A 153 5.35 -3.69 -0.34
C LEU A 153 5.46 -2.16 -0.39
N ILE A 154 6.27 -1.58 0.49
CA ILE A 154 6.51 -0.12 0.55
C ILE A 154 7.93 0.19 0.11
N LEU A 155 8.08 1.02 -0.92
CA LEU A 155 9.37 1.53 -1.39
C LEU A 155 9.71 2.83 -0.62
N ALA A 156 10.43 2.68 0.49
CA ALA A 156 10.85 3.79 1.35
C ALA A 156 12.22 4.33 0.93
N ARG A 157 12.25 5.16 -0.11
CA ARG A 157 13.50 5.64 -0.73
C ARG A 157 14.36 4.50 -1.32
N TYR A 158 13.71 3.49 -1.87
CA TYR A 158 14.39 2.46 -2.65
C TYR A 158 14.81 3.04 -4.01
N MET A 159 16.10 3.32 -4.16
CA MET A 159 16.65 4.08 -5.30
C MET A 159 17.01 3.17 -6.50
N GLN A 160 16.20 2.14 -6.72
CA GLN A 160 16.27 1.28 -7.90
C GLN A 160 14.93 1.33 -8.64
N ILE A 161 14.98 1.36 -9.96
CA ILE A 161 13.79 1.21 -10.80
C ILE A 161 13.48 -0.29 -10.86
N LEU A 162 12.32 -0.69 -10.40
CA LEU A 162 11.84 -2.08 -10.52
C LEU A 162 11.59 -2.41 -11.99
N SER A 163 11.93 -3.63 -12.40
CA SER A 163 11.65 -4.08 -13.77
C SER A 163 10.16 -4.34 -13.98
N ALA A 164 9.71 -4.33 -15.24
CA ALA A 164 8.34 -4.75 -15.57
C ALA A 164 8.10 -6.21 -15.12
N ASP A 165 9.07 -7.09 -15.33
CA ASP A 165 9.00 -8.49 -14.90
C ASP A 165 8.82 -8.64 -13.38
N PHE A 166 9.49 -7.78 -12.58
CA PHE A 166 9.26 -7.75 -11.12
C PHE A 166 7.83 -7.32 -10.79
N LEU A 167 7.33 -6.26 -11.42
CA LEU A 167 5.98 -5.74 -11.16
C LEU A 167 4.88 -6.70 -11.60
N ASP A 168 5.11 -7.46 -12.67
CA ASP A 168 4.18 -8.49 -13.13
C ASP A 168 4.13 -9.73 -12.22
N LYS A 169 5.25 -10.03 -11.53
CA LYS A 169 5.40 -11.22 -10.67
C LYS A 169 5.16 -10.96 -9.19
N VAL A 170 5.25 -9.72 -8.73
CA VAL A 170 4.99 -9.39 -7.34
C VAL A 170 3.54 -9.71 -6.97
N CYS A 171 3.34 -10.47 -5.89
CA CYS A 171 2.03 -10.99 -5.51
C CYS A 171 1.21 -10.06 -4.59
N CYS A 172 1.68 -8.83 -4.37
CA CYS A 172 1.04 -7.84 -3.50
C CYS A 172 1.10 -6.44 -4.10
N PRO A 173 0.24 -5.51 -3.64
CA PRO A 173 0.35 -4.10 -4.00
C PRO A 173 1.71 -3.51 -3.63
N VAL A 174 2.17 -2.57 -4.46
CA VAL A 174 3.44 -1.83 -4.24
C VAL A 174 3.12 -0.35 -4.12
N ILE A 175 3.55 0.27 -3.02
CA ILE A 175 3.43 1.72 -2.81
C ILE A 175 4.83 2.34 -2.85
N ASN A 176 4.97 3.40 -3.63
CA ASN A 176 6.21 4.17 -3.72
C ASN A 176 5.98 5.63 -3.37
N ILE A 177 6.87 6.21 -2.56
CA ILE A 177 6.97 7.66 -2.39
C ILE A 177 7.77 8.22 -3.56
N HIS A 178 7.06 8.79 -4.52
CA HIS A 178 7.69 9.38 -5.71
C HIS A 178 7.87 10.90 -5.53
N HIS A 179 9.11 11.36 -5.63
CA HIS A 179 9.48 12.77 -5.41
C HIS A 179 9.46 13.62 -6.69
N SER A 180 8.55 13.34 -7.63
CA SER A 180 8.40 14.14 -8.85
C SER A 180 6.96 14.64 -9.02
N PHE A 181 6.80 15.56 -9.97
CA PHE A 181 5.50 16.12 -10.32
C PHE A 181 4.77 15.21 -11.31
N LEU A 182 4.36 14.02 -10.88
CA LEU A 182 3.65 13.09 -11.75
C LEU A 182 2.35 13.70 -12.29
N PRO A 183 2.05 13.48 -13.57
CA PRO A 183 2.75 12.63 -14.56
C PRO A 183 3.97 13.28 -15.22
N SER A 184 4.28 14.55 -14.89
CA SER A 184 5.43 15.28 -15.43
C SER A 184 6.74 14.88 -14.76
N PHE A 185 7.84 14.96 -15.51
CA PHE A 185 9.20 14.70 -15.00
C PHE A 185 9.40 13.32 -14.37
N ALA A 186 8.71 12.30 -14.90
CA ALA A 186 8.88 10.93 -14.49
C ALA A 186 10.32 10.43 -14.74
N GLY A 187 10.79 9.49 -13.91
CA GLY A 187 12.11 8.87 -14.04
C GLY A 187 13.18 9.50 -13.15
N ALA A 188 14.45 9.39 -13.58
CA ALA A 188 15.59 9.83 -12.79
C ALA A 188 15.73 11.37 -12.75
N SER A 189 16.18 11.90 -11.60
CA SER A 189 16.50 13.33 -11.40
C SER A 189 15.35 14.30 -11.77
N PRO A 190 14.12 14.12 -11.28
CA PRO A 190 12.96 14.90 -11.70
C PRO A 190 13.12 16.41 -11.44
N TYR A 191 13.78 16.81 -10.35
CA TYR A 191 14.04 18.23 -10.07
C TYR A 191 14.99 18.87 -11.09
N HIS A 192 15.98 18.14 -11.58
CA HIS A 192 16.89 18.64 -12.63
C HIS A 192 16.14 18.80 -13.96
N GLN A 193 15.23 17.87 -14.27
CA GLN A 193 14.37 17.98 -15.45
C GLN A 193 13.43 19.20 -15.34
N ALA A 194 12.82 19.41 -14.18
CA ALA A 194 11.96 20.55 -13.91
C ALA A 194 12.75 21.88 -14.02
N TYR A 195 13.92 21.95 -13.42
CA TYR A 195 14.80 23.13 -13.50
C TYR A 195 15.21 23.43 -14.94
N ALA A 196 15.64 22.42 -15.71
CA ALA A 196 16.03 22.59 -17.12
C ALA A 196 14.88 23.08 -17.99
N ARG A 197 13.63 22.83 -17.62
CA ARG A 197 12.42 23.34 -18.30
C ARG A 197 11.90 24.67 -17.73
N GLY A 198 12.64 25.29 -16.81
CA GLY A 198 12.29 26.60 -16.23
C GLY A 198 11.09 26.57 -15.28
N VAL A 199 10.74 25.41 -14.73
CA VAL A 199 9.69 25.29 -13.71
C VAL A 199 10.22 25.85 -12.39
N LYS A 200 9.47 26.78 -11.81
CA LYS A 200 9.76 27.29 -10.46
C LYS A 200 9.22 26.30 -9.44
N LEU A 201 10.04 25.95 -8.46
CA LEU A 201 9.68 25.13 -7.30
C LEU A 201 9.25 26.02 -6.14
#